data_f3ba0cb7e1dddb0dc783c3264b29886b
#
_entry.id   f3ba0cb7e1dddb0dc783c3264b29886b
#
_cell.length_a   1.000
_cell.length_b   1.000
_cell.length_c   1.000
_cell.angle_alpha   90.00
_cell.angle_beta   90.00
_cell.angle_gamma   90.00
#
_symmetry.space_group_name_H-M   'P 1'
#
loop_
_entity.id
_entity.type
_entity.pdbx_description
1 polymer ?
#
loop_
_entity_poly.entity_id
_entity_poly.type
_entity_poly.pdbx_seq_one_letter_code
_entity_poly.pdbx_strand_id
1 'polypeptide(L)'
;MPGYGQFCPIAQAAEVLTERWTPLVIRELALVGSHRFNDIQRGVPLMSSSLLTKRLRQLEQAGIVERRQRPAGKGSEYHLTPAGEELGPVVAQMGIWSERWLRRPIFEETPDTGLLMWWMRGTVKTDALPVGRTVIHFRFRGAPEKLRYFWLVLPEADLCLSDPGFGVDITVRSDPTALAAVWMGDLGLAGALSSRAIELEGPEHLVRSFPKWFGLHPFANVDRPTSRLRITA
;
A
#
# COMPACT_ATOMS: atom_id res chain seq x y z
N MET A 1 22.00 3.07 20.04
CA MET A 1 21.70 4.38 20.64
C MET A 1 21.55 4.15 22.14
N PRO A 2 21.92 5.10 23.02
CA PRO A 2 21.53 4.98 24.41
C PRO A 2 19.99 4.97 24.47
N GLY A 3 19.44 4.00 25.21
CA GLY A 3 18.00 3.91 25.43
C GLY A 3 17.50 5.07 26.28
N TYR A 4 16.18 5.18 26.43
CA TYR A 4 15.56 6.21 27.30
C TYR A 4 15.96 6.07 28.77
N GLY A 5 16.57 4.91 29.16
CA GLY A 5 16.97 4.66 30.56
C GLY A 5 15.80 4.56 31.52
N GLN A 6 14.60 4.24 31.02
CA GLN A 6 13.39 4.11 31.79
C GLN A 6 12.89 2.67 31.85
N PHE A 7 12.37 2.27 33.01
CA PHE A 7 11.72 0.97 33.17
C PHE A 7 10.28 0.93 32.62
N CYS A 8 9.75 2.08 32.16
CA CYS A 8 8.41 2.20 31.59
C CYS A 8 8.28 1.34 30.32
N PRO A 9 7.28 0.44 30.21
CA PRO A 9 7.07 -0.37 29.02
C PRO A 9 6.86 0.45 27.74
N ILE A 10 6.24 1.65 27.85
CA ILE A 10 6.06 2.54 26.71
C ILE A 10 7.42 3.06 26.21
N ALA A 11 8.34 3.43 27.13
CA ALA A 11 9.67 3.85 26.75
C ALA A 11 10.45 2.72 26.06
N GLN A 12 10.36 1.50 26.57
CA GLN A 12 10.98 0.32 25.96
C GLN A 12 10.41 0.04 24.56
N ALA A 13 9.10 0.10 24.39
CA ALA A 13 8.47 -0.05 23.06
C ALA A 13 8.88 1.08 22.10
N ALA A 14 9.01 2.32 22.60
CA ALA A 14 9.44 3.47 21.83
C ALA A 14 10.87 3.31 21.29
N GLU A 15 11.78 2.68 22.02
CA GLU A 15 13.14 2.40 21.54
C GLU A 15 13.16 1.59 20.22
N VAL A 16 12.15 0.78 20.00
CA VAL A 16 11.99 0.02 18.77
C VAL A 16 11.14 0.77 17.74
N LEU A 17 9.95 1.20 18.14
CA LEU A 17 8.93 1.69 17.21
C LEU A 17 9.17 3.11 16.72
N THR A 18 9.83 3.97 17.48
CA THR A 18 10.06 5.37 17.07
C THR A 18 11.25 5.55 16.14
N GLU A 19 12.01 4.50 15.90
CA GLU A 19 13.04 4.53 14.88
C GLU A 19 12.39 4.75 13.50
N ARG A 20 12.84 5.81 12.82
CA ARG A 20 12.28 6.18 11.50
C ARG A 20 12.22 4.98 10.56
N TRP A 21 11.12 4.83 9.86
CA TRP A 21 10.76 3.75 8.94
C TRP A 21 10.29 2.44 9.60
N THR A 22 10.57 2.19 10.89
CA THR A 22 10.18 0.93 11.55
C THR A 22 8.68 0.66 11.46
N PRO A 23 7.77 1.59 11.81
CA PRO A 23 6.34 1.35 11.66
C PRO A 23 5.92 1.05 10.22
N LEU A 24 6.59 1.66 9.23
CA LEU A 24 6.27 1.43 7.82
C LEU A 24 6.76 0.06 7.33
N VAL A 25 7.90 -0.44 7.82
CA VAL A 25 8.37 -1.80 7.54
C VAL A 25 7.43 -2.83 8.16
N ILE A 26 7.01 -2.63 9.43
CA ILE A 26 6.04 -3.48 10.10
C ILE A 26 4.70 -3.47 9.34
N ARG A 27 4.24 -2.30 8.86
CA ARG A 27 3.04 -2.19 8.02
C ARG A 27 3.13 -3.08 6.78
N GLU A 28 4.25 -3.06 6.06
CA GLU A 28 4.44 -3.89 4.86
C GLU A 28 4.34 -5.38 5.19
N LEU A 29 4.92 -5.80 6.30
CA LEU A 29 4.87 -7.19 6.73
C LEU A 29 3.48 -7.59 7.25
N ALA A 30 2.87 -6.77 8.12
CA ALA A 30 1.65 -7.10 8.85
C ALA A 30 0.36 -6.85 8.06
N LEU A 31 0.28 -5.72 7.34
CA LEU A 31 -0.97 -5.26 6.72
C LEU A 31 -1.00 -5.49 5.21
N VAL A 32 0.15 -5.45 4.55
CA VAL A 32 0.27 -5.64 3.09
C VAL A 32 0.66 -7.08 2.75
N GLY A 33 1.30 -7.80 3.67
CA GLY A 33 1.76 -9.18 3.45
C GLY A 33 3.00 -9.26 2.55
N SER A 34 3.83 -8.22 2.54
CA SER A 34 5.08 -8.18 1.78
C SER A 34 6.17 -8.95 2.52
N HIS A 35 6.63 -10.08 1.99
CA HIS A 35 7.65 -10.90 2.64
C HIS A 35 9.02 -10.84 1.97
N ARG A 36 9.11 -10.42 0.71
CA ARG A 36 10.39 -10.33 0.00
C ARG A 36 10.98 -8.94 0.17
N PHE A 37 12.31 -8.87 0.22
CA PHE A 37 13.01 -7.59 0.32
C PHE A 37 12.53 -6.54 -0.70
N ASN A 38 12.43 -6.95 -1.97
CA ASN A 38 12.00 -6.03 -3.03
C ASN A 38 10.53 -5.60 -2.89
N ASP A 39 9.68 -6.44 -2.33
CA ASP A 39 8.27 -6.12 -2.12
C ASP A 39 8.13 -5.14 -0.95
N ILE A 40 8.85 -5.36 0.15
CA ILE A 40 8.93 -4.40 1.26
C ILE A 40 9.49 -3.06 0.76
N GLN A 41 10.56 -3.09 -0.07
CA GLN A 41 11.18 -1.89 -0.64
C GLN A 41 10.21 -1.09 -1.51
N ARG A 42 9.32 -1.74 -2.27
CA ARG A 42 8.27 -1.07 -3.04
C ARG A 42 7.27 -0.33 -2.17
N GLY A 43 6.97 -0.88 -0.99
CA GLY A 43 6.09 -0.22 -0.01
C GLY A 43 6.73 0.95 0.73
N VAL A 44 8.07 1.09 0.67
CA VAL A 44 8.83 2.19 1.29
C VAL A 44 9.85 2.80 0.29
N PRO A 45 9.40 3.33 -0.87
CA PRO A 45 10.26 3.66 -2.01
C PRO A 45 11.32 4.74 -1.69
N LEU A 46 11.07 5.62 -0.73
CA LEU A 46 12.00 6.67 -0.30
C LEU A 46 13.04 6.18 0.71
N MET A 47 12.93 4.95 1.19
CA MET A 47 13.93 4.32 2.07
C MET A 47 15.02 3.68 1.21
N SER A 48 16.30 3.99 1.45
CA SER A 48 17.38 3.32 0.72
C SER A 48 17.46 1.83 1.05
N SER A 49 17.90 1.02 0.08
CA SER A 49 18.05 -0.44 0.28
C SER A 49 19.02 -0.81 1.42
N SER A 50 20.08 0.01 1.61
CA SER A 50 21.01 -0.16 2.74
C SER A 50 20.35 0.11 4.08
N LEU A 51 19.50 1.14 4.16
CA LEU A 51 18.75 1.45 5.39
C LEU A 51 17.68 0.39 5.67
N LEU A 52 16.97 -0.09 4.65
CA LEU A 52 16.02 -1.20 4.81
C LEU A 52 16.73 -2.47 5.31
N THR A 53 17.89 -2.81 4.74
CA THR A 53 18.71 -3.94 5.22
C THR A 53 19.08 -3.78 6.69
N LYS A 54 19.53 -2.58 7.08
CA LYS A 54 19.88 -2.28 8.48
C LYS A 54 18.66 -2.43 9.37
N ARG A 55 17.50 -1.91 8.95
CA ARG A 55 16.27 -1.96 9.74
C ARG A 55 15.76 -3.39 9.93
N LEU A 56 15.74 -4.19 8.88
CA LEU A 56 15.35 -5.59 8.95
C LEU A 56 16.26 -6.38 9.90
N ARG A 57 17.57 -6.15 9.86
CA ARG A 57 18.51 -6.78 10.81
C ARG A 57 18.24 -6.36 12.27
N GLN A 58 17.92 -5.08 12.51
CA GLN A 58 17.60 -4.61 13.86
C GLN A 58 16.30 -5.24 14.38
N LEU A 59 15.28 -5.38 13.52
CA LEU A 59 14.03 -6.05 13.88
C LEU A 59 14.22 -7.56 14.10
N GLU A 60 15.13 -8.19 13.34
CA GLU A 60 15.52 -9.58 13.54
C GLU A 60 16.25 -9.78 14.88
N GLN A 61 17.20 -8.90 15.21
CA GLN A 61 17.89 -8.90 16.50
C GLN A 61 16.97 -8.64 17.70
N ALA A 62 15.92 -7.83 17.50
CA ALA A 62 14.89 -7.56 18.51
C ALA A 62 13.85 -8.70 18.62
N GLY A 63 13.95 -9.76 17.83
CA GLY A 63 13.00 -10.87 17.83
C GLY A 63 11.61 -10.54 17.28
N ILE A 64 11.47 -9.45 16.51
CA ILE A 64 10.21 -9.00 15.90
C ILE A 64 10.02 -9.61 14.52
N VAL A 65 11.12 -9.79 13.78
CA VAL A 65 11.14 -10.35 12.44
C VAL A 65 12.02 -11.58 12.44
N GLU A 66 11.66 -12.59 11.69
CA GLU A 66 12.51 -13.73 11.38
C GLU A 66 12.76 -13.81 9.87
N ARG A 67 13.95 -14.25 9.52
CA ARG A 67 14.37 -14.47 8.15
C ARG A 67 14.29 -15.95 7.81
N ARG A 68 13.45 -16.29 6.83
CA ARG A 68 13.28 -17.67 6.36
C ARG A 68 13.92 -17.85 4.98
N GLN A 69 14.63 -18.94 4.77
CA GLN A 69 15.13 -19.34 3.45
C GLN A 69 13.98 -19.86 2.59
N ARG A 70 13.95 -19.45 1.32
CA ARG A 70 12.93 -19.94 0.39
C ARG A 70 13.25 -21.39 -0.02
N PRO A 71 12.22 -22.24 -0.22
CA PRO A 71 12.39 -23.66 -0.54
C PRO A 71 13.26 -23.93 -1.78
N ALA A 72 13.35 -23.01 -2.74
CA ALA A 72 14.12 -23.17 -3.97
C ALA A 72 15.53 -22.55 -3.91
N GLY A 73 16.05 -22.20 -2.73
CA GLY A 73 17.39 -21.60 -2.56
C GLY A 73 17.55 -20.21 -3.18
N LYS A 74 16.49 -19.60 -3.71
CA LYS A 74 16.50 -18.29 -4.38
C LYS A 74 16.11 -17.15 -3.44
N GLY A 75 16.98 -16.85 -2.46
CA GLY A 75 16.81 -15.71 -1.56
C GLY A 75 16.05 -16.03 -0.27
N SER A 76 15.75 -15.00 0.49
CA SER A 76 15.10 -15.09 1.81
C SER A 76 13.81 -14.29 1.83
N GLU A 77 12.94 -14.67 2.74
CA GLU A 77 11.71 -13.94 3.09
C GLU A 77 11.80 -13.48 4.54
N TYR A 78 11.10 -12.40 4.83
CA TYR A 78 11.00 -11.81 6.16
C TYR A 78 9.57 -12.01 6.66
N HIS A 79 9.42 -12.58 7.83
CA HIS A 79 8.13 -12.85 8.46
C HIS A 79 8.12 -12.25 9.86
N LEU A 80 6.95 -11.85 10.32
CA LEU A 80 6.80 -11.44 11.70
C LEU A 80 6.85 -12.68 12.60
N THR A 81 7.52 -12.55 13.75
CA THR A 81 7.38 -13.49 14.85
C THR A 81 6.05 -13.28 15.56
N PRO A 82 5.61 -14.16 16.50
CA PRO A 82 4.43 -13.88 17.31
C PRO A 82 4.47 -12.51 18.00
N ALA A 83 5.64 -12.08 18.52
CA ALA A 83 5.83 -10.75 19.09
C ALA A 83 5.69 -9.64 18.02
N GLY A 84 6.15 -9.89 16.81
CA GLY A 84 5.99 -8.95 15.68
C GLY A 84 4.55 -8.84 15.20
N GLU A 85 3.80 -9.94 15.18
CA GLU A 85 2.38 -9.95 14.79
C GLU A 85 1.54 -9.07 15.72
N GLU A 86 1.83 -9.04 17.01
CA GLU A 86 1.17 -8.18 17.99
C GLU A 86 1.40 -6.68 17.72
N LEU A 87 2.46 -6.30 16.98
CA LEU A 87 2.69 -4.92 16.55
C LEU A 87 1.82 -4.49 15.37
N GLY A 88 1.26 -5.43 14.61
CA GLY A 88 0.35 -5.13 13.50
C GLY A 88 -0.83 -4.24 13.93
N PRO A 89 -1.62 -4.61 14.96
CA PRO A 89 -2.68 -3.78 15.51
C PRO A 89 -2.18 -2.42 16.02
N VAL A 90 -0.99 -2.33 16.61
CA VAL A 90 -0.43 -1.05 17.07
C VAL A 90 -0.19 -0.10 15.89
N VAL A 91 0.45 -0.60 14.83
CA VAL A 91 0.69 0.17 13.61
C VAL A 91 -0.63 0.52 12.90
N ALA A 92 -1.61 -0.37 12.89
CA ALA A 92 -2.94 -0.09 12.37
C ALA A 92 -3.64 1.03 13.15
N GLN A 93 -3.51 1.05 14.49
CA GLN A 93 -4.06 2.13 15.33
C GLN A 93 -3.37 3.48 15.06
N MET A 94 -2.07 3.49 14.76
CA MET A 94 -1.40 4.72 14.29
C MET A 94 -2.02 5.22 12.99
N GLY A 95 -2.33 4.33 12.04
CA GLY A 95 -3.02 4.66 10.80
C GLY A 95 -4.42 5.22 11.03
N ILE A 96 -5.23 4.59 11.89
CA ILE A 96 -6.56 5.03 12.26
C ILE A 96 -6.51 6.42 12.90
N TRP A 97 -5.59 6.62 13.85
CA TRP A 97 -5.42 7.91 14.53
C TRP A 97 -5.01 9.00 13.53
N SER A 98 -4.05 8.69 12.65
CA SER A 98 -3.60 9.62 11.61
C SER A 98 -4.72 9.98 10.65
N GLU A 99 -5.50 9.00 10.16
CA GLU A 99 -6.63 9.23 9.26
C GLU A 99 -7.71 10.12 9.91
N ARG A 100 -7.93 9.94 11.20
CA ARG A 100 -8.90 10.70 11.98
C ARG A 100 -8.45 12.14 12.22
N TRP A 101 -7.20 12.36 12.59
CA TRP A 101 -6.75 13.62 13.14
C TRP A 101 -5.75 14.39 12.29
N LEU A 102 -4.88 13.70 11.51
CA LEU A 102 -3.75 14.32 10.82
C LEU A 102 -3.90 14.42 9.31
N ARG A 103 -4.90 13.79 8.74
CA ARG A 103 -5.01 13.65 7.30
C ARG A 103 -4.89 14.99 6.58
N ARG A 104 -3.90 15.06 5.69
CA ARG A 104 -3.83 16.09 4.66
C ARG A 104 -4.80 15.74 3.54
N PRO A 105 -5.50 16.73 2.94
CA PRO A 105 -6.26 16.46 1.73
C PRO A 105 -5.36 15.81 0.67
N ILE A 106 -5.82 14.72 0.07
CA ILE A 106 -5.09 14.02 -1.01
C ILE A 106 -4.79 14.96 -2.18
N PHE A 107 -5.55 16.06 -2.28
CA PHE A 107 -5.42 17.05 -3.34
C PHE A 107 -4.26 18.04 -3.16
N GLU A 108 -3.59 18.08 -2.01
CA GLU A 108 -2.45 18.97 -1.76
C GLU A 108 -1.13 18.45 -2.37
N GLU A 109 -0.99 17.14 -2.48
CA GLU A 109 0.20 16.50 -3.09
C GLU A 109 -0.25 15.43 -4.08
N THR A 110 0.41 15.35 -5.24
CA THR A 110 0.15 14.27 -6.19
C THR A 110 0.65 12.95 -5.62
N PRO A 111 -0.21 11.94 -5.43
CA PRO A 111 0.21 10.65 -4.91
C PRO A 111 1.26 9.97 -5.80
N ASP A 112 2.23 9.30 -5.19
CA ASP A 112 3.13 8.39 -5.89
C ASP A 112 2.31 7.23 -6.46
N THR A 113 2.23 7.15 -7.79
CA THR A 113 1.42 6.13 -8.48
C THR A 113 1.96 4.73 -8.30
N GLY A 114 3.28 4.56 -8.12
CA GLY A 114 3.88 3.27 -7.83
C GLY A 114 3.43 2.74 -6.48
N LEU A 115 3.43 3.59 -5.46
CA LEU A 115 2.95 3.25 -4.13
C LEU A 115 1.43 3.04 -4.09
N LEU A 116 0.67 3.89 -4.79
CA LEU A 116 -0.78 3.74 -4.93
C LEU A 116 -1.13 2.38 -5.53
N MET A 117 -0.52 2.02 -6.66
CA MET A 117 -0.77 0.75 -7.33
C MET A 117 -0.28 -0.44 -6.52
N TRP A 118 0.87 -0.28 -5.82
CA TRP A 118 1.40 -1.32 -4.96
C TRP A 118 0.44 -1.71 -3.84
N TRP A 119 -0.20 -0.75 -3.21
CA TRP A 119 -1.16 -1.03 -2.13
C TRP A 119 -2.54 -1.42 -2.67
N MET A 120 -3.00 -0.74 -3.74
CA MET A 120 -4.31 -1.01 -4.33
C MET A 120 -4.43 -2.45 -4.82
N ARG A 121 -3.36 -3.05 -5.37
CA ARG A 121 -3.35 -4.46 -5.78
C ARG A 121 -3.69 -5.43 -4.64
N GLY A 122 -3.32 -5.09 -3.40
CA GLY A 122 -3.64 -5.87 -2.19
C GLY A 122 -5.11 -5.83 -1.80
N THR A 123 -5.92 -4.97 -2.42
CA THR A 123 -7.37 -4.87 -2.17
C THR A 123 -8.22 -5.56 -3.24
N VAL A 124 -7.59 -6.31 -4.13
CA VAL A 124 -8.29 -7.10 -5.17
C VAL A 124 -9.16 -8.17 -4.52
N LYS A 125 -10.43 -8.20 -4.90
CA LYS A 125 -11.42 -9.19 -4.47
C LYS A 125 -11.48 -10.31 -5.49
N THR A 126 -10.75 -11.38 -5.25
CA THR A 126 -10.61 -12.49 -6.20
C THR A 126 -11.92 -13.20 -6.50
N ASP A 127 -12.84 -13.22 -5.55
CA ASP A 127 -14.19 -13.79 -5.67
C ASP A 127 -15.12 -12.97 -6.60
N ALA A 128 -14.80 -11.71 -6.84
CA ALA A 128 -15.56 -10.81 -7.71
C ALA A 128 -15.01 -10.74 -9.15
N LEU A 129 -13.88 -11.40 -9.42
CA LEU A 129 -13.21 -11.34 -10.71
C LEU A 129 -13.91 -12.24 -11.74
N PRO A 130 -13.79 -11.91 -13.06
CA PRO A 130 -14.15 -12.83 -14.12
C PRO A 130 -13.32 -14.11 -14.06
N VAL A 131 -13.88 -15.20 -14.62
CA VAL A 131 -13.14 -16.46 -14.74
C VAL A 131 -11.99 -16.29 -15.75
N GLY A 132 -10.80 -16.73 -15.35
CA GLY A 132 -9.59 -16.66 -16.16
C GLY A 132 -8.75 -15.41 -15.90
N ARG A 133 -7.75 -15.19 -16.77
CA ARG A 133 -6.87 -14.04 -16.68
C ARG A 133 -7.59 -12.78 -17.11
N THR A 134 -7.40 -11.71 -16.36
CA THR A 134 -7.85 -10.36 -16.72
C THR A 134 -6.68 -9.39 -16.56
N VAL A 135 -6.43 -8.59 -17.58
CA VAL A 135 -5.33 -7.62 -17.62
C VAL A 135 -5.91 -6.21 -17.60
N ILE A 136 -5.56 -5.44 -16.58
CA ILE A 136 -5.95 -4.04 -16.44
C ILE A 136 -4.74 -3.17 -16.73
N HIS A 137 -4.88 -2.23 -17.67
CA HIS A 137 -3.87 -1.23 -17.98
C HIS A 137 -4.24 0.10 -17.34
N PHE A 138 -3.50 0.53 -16.33
CA PHE A 138 -3.65 1.85 -15.71
C PHE A 138 -2.76 2.87 -16.41
N ARG A 139 -3.35 4.02 -16.76
CA ARG A 139 -2.69 5.13 -17.46
C ARG A 139 -2.92 6.41 -16.67
N PHE A 140 -1.87 6.91 -16.01
CA PHE A 140 -1.96 8.09 -15.17
C PHE A 140 -1.59 9.37 -15.92
N ARG A 141 -2.54 10.31 -16.04
CA ARG A 141 -2.29 11.63 -16.54
C ARG A 141 -1.45 12.42 -15.53
N GLY A 142 -0.49 13.21 -16.01
CA GLY A 142 0.35 14.05 -15.15
C GLY A 142 1.42 13.32 -14.31
N ALA A 143 1.43 11.98 -14.29
CA ALA A 143 2.45 11.23 -13.58
C ALA A 143 3.80 11.26 -14.34
N PRO A 144 4.95 11.14 -13.62
CA PRO A 144 6.25 10.96 -14.24
C PRO A 144 6.26 9.79 -15.20
N GLU A 145 7.03 9.88 -16.29
CA GLU A 145 7.02 8.86 -17.36
C GLU A 145 7.21 7.44 -16.86
N LYS A 146 8.14 7.22 -15.94
CA LYS A 146 8.44 5.89 -15.36
C LYS A 146 7.32 5.33 -14.48
N LEU A 147 6.37 6.18 -14.05
CA LEU A 147 5.27 5.83 -13.16
C LEU A 147 3.90 6.17 -13.78
N ARG A 148 3.86 6.27 -15.11
CA ARG A 148 2.64 6.62 -15.86
C ARG A 148 1.82 5.40 -16.24
N TYR A 149 2.44 4.25 -16.43
CA TYR A 149 1.82 3.04 -16.94
C TYR A 149 2.04 1.86 -16.01
N PHE A 150 0.95 1.14 -15.72
CA PHE A 150 1.00 -0.09 -14.94
C PHE A 150 0.05 -1.12 -15.57
N TRP A 151 0.46 -2.37 -15.55
CA TRP A 151 -0.39 -3.50 -15.91
C TRP A 151 -0.60 -4.34 -14.66
N LEU A 152 -1.87 -4.57 -14.32
CA LEU A 152 -2.25 -5.46 -13.24
C LEU A 152 -2.84 -6.73 -13.84
N VAL A 153 -2.16 -7.84 -13.64
CA VAL A 153 -2.57 -9.16 -14.13
C VAL A 153 -3.28 -9.89 -13.00
N LEU A 154 -4.54 -10.21 -13.22
CA LEU A 154 -5.42 -10.88 -12.27
C LEU A 154 -5.63 -12.35 -12.70
N PRO A 155 -5.90 -13.27 -11.75
CA PRO A 155 -6.20 -13.03 -10.33
C PRO A 155 -4.99 -12.89 -9.40
N GLU A 156 -3.76 -13.17 -9.86
CA GLU A 156 -2.54 -13.18 -9.02
C GLU A 156 -2.17 -11.79 -8.48
N ALA A 157 -2.79 -10.73 -9.00
CA ALA A 157 -2.50 -9.33 -8.71
C ALA A 157 -1.03 -8.96 -8.99
N ASP A 158 -0.46 -9.52 -10.06
CA ASP A 158 0.89 -9.20 -10.50
C ASP A 158 0.93 -7.80 -11.12
N LEU A 159 1.73 -6.92 -10.52
CA LEU A 159 1.88 -5.53 -10.95
C LEU A 159 3.16 -5.36 -11.78
N CYS A 160 2.97 -5.06 -13.08
CA CYS A 160 4.04 -4.87 -14.05
C CYS A 160 4.17 -3.39 -14.44
N LEU A 161 5.41 -2.92 -14.61
CA LEU A 161 5.75 -1.57 -15.11
C LEU A 161 5.94 -1.53 -16.63
N SER A 162 5.94 -2.67 -17.28
CA SER A 162 6.01 -2.85 -18.74
C SER A 162 4.93 -3.82 -19.17
N ASP A 163 4.59 -3.78 -20.45
CA ASP A 163 3.62 -4.69 -21.03
C ASP A 163 4.01 -6.15 -20.75
N PRO A 164 3.14 -6.92 -20.07
CA PRO A 164 3.41 -8.33 -19.75
C PRO A 164 3.23 -9.27 -20.96
N GLY A 165 2.90 -8.74 -22.13
CA GLY A 165 2.70 -9.52 -23.36
C GLY A 165 1.32 -10.19 -23.46
N PHE A 166 0.35 -9.77 -22.66
CA PHE A 166 -1.04 -10.23 -22.74
C PHE A 166 -1.94 -9.12 -23.29
N GLY A 167 -3.05 -9.52 -23.94
CA GLY A 167 -4.08 -8.56 -24.35
C GLY A 167 -4.62 -7.80 -23.14
N VAL A 168 -4.87 -6.50 -23.31
CA VAL A 168 -5.49 -5.65 -22.28
C VAL A 168 -7.00 -5.78 -22.37
N ASP A 169 -7.63 -6.15 -21.25
CA ASP A 169 -9.08 -6.30 -21.14
C ASP A 169 -9.78 -5.00 -20.74
N ILE A 170 -9.17 -4.24 -19.82
CA ILE A 170 -9.66 -2.92 -19.39
C ILE A 170 -8.49 -1.93 -19.37
N THR A 171 -8.73 -0.72 -19.87
CA THR A 171 -7.87 0.43 -19.66
C THR A 171 -8.55 1.39 -18.68
N VAL A 172 -7.83 1.76 -17.62
CA VAL A 172 -8.20 2.78 -16.63
C VAL A 172 -7.37 4.03 -16.89
N ARG A 173 -8.00 5.13 -17.30
CA ARG A 173 -7.34 6.43 -17.41
C ARG A 173 -7.75 7.32 -16.25
N SER A 174 -6.80 7.85 -15.51
CA SER A 174 -7.08 8.69 -14.34
C SER A 174 -5.93 9.64 -14.04
N ASP A 175 -6.22 10.72 -13.32
CA ASP A 175 -5.20 11.41 -12.55
C ASP A 175 -4.90 10.62 -11.27
N PRO A 176 -3.64 10.62 -10.79
CA PRO A 176 -3.28 9.89 -9.56
C PRO A 176 -4.15 10.25 -8.37
N THR A 177 -4.45 11.53 -8.21
CA THR A 177 -5.28 12.09 -7.13
C THR A 177 -6.72 11.56 -7.19
N ALA A 178 -7.31 11.47 -8.39
CA ALA A 178 -8.68 10.97 -8.54
C ALA A 178 -8.80 9.50 -8.16
N LEU A 179 -7.86 8.65 -8.62
CA LEU A 179 -7.87 7.23 -8.27
C LEU A 179 -7.60 7.01 -6.78
N ALA A 180 -6.65 7.76 -6.20
CA ALA A 180 -6.37 7.72 -4.77
C ALA A 180 -7.60 8.14 -3.94
N ALA A 181 -8.29 9.22 -4.35
CA ALA A 181 -9.49 9.70 -3.66
C ALA A 181 -10.64 8.66 -3.70
N VAL A 182 -10.81 7.97 -4.83
CA VAL A 182 -11.79 6.87 -4.93
C VAL A 182 -11.39 5.73 -4.01
N TRP A 183 -10.13 5.31 -4.04
CA TRP A 183 -9.67 4.19 -3.22
C TRP A 183 -9.70 4.50 -1.72
N MET A 184 -9.42 5.76 -1.32
CA MET A 184 -9.53 6.24 0.06
C MET A 184 -10.99 6.50 0.52
N GLY A 185 -11.97 6.36 -0.38
CA GLY A 185 -13.38 6.57 -0.07
C GLY A 185 -13.80 8.05 0.01
N ASP A 186 -12.96 8.98 -0.46
CA ASP A 186 -13.26 10.42 -0.48
C ASP A 186 -14.12 10.83 -1.67
N LEU A 187 -14.03 10.06 -2.74
CA LEU A 187 -14.79 10.26 -3.97
C LEU A 187 -15.48 8.94 -4.34
N GLY A 188 -16.77 8.99 -4.59
CA GLY A 188 -17.49 7.83 -5.12
C GLY A 188 -17.06 7.54 -6.57
N LEU A 189 -16.80 6.26 -6.89
CA LEU A 189 -16.38 5.86 -8.25
C LEU A 189 -17.40 6.31 -9.32
N ALA A 190 -18.70 6.21 -9.04
CA ALA A 190 -19.74 6.68 -9.98
C ALA A 190 -19.60 8.18 -10.30
N GLY A 191 -19.31 9.01 -9.29
CA GLY A 191 -19.05 10.43 -9.46
C GLY A 191 -17.77 10.69 -10.26
N ALA A 192 -16.71 9.93 -9.98
CA ALA A 192 -15.43 10.02 -10.71
C ALA A 192 -15.58 9.65 -12.21
N LEU A 193 -16.40 8.64 -12.51
CA LEU A 193 -16.73 8.26 -13.90
C LEU A 193 -17.58 9.32 -14.59
N SER A 194 -18.62 9.85 -13.92
CA SER A 194 -19.50 10.88 -14.47
C SER A 194 -18.76 12.18 -14.78
N SER A 195 -17.80 12.57 -13.94
CA SER A 195 -16.96 13.75 -14.15
C SER A 195 -15.77 13.53 -15.09
N ARG A 196 -15.58 12.30 -15.58
CA ARG A 196 -14.40 11.87 -16.36
C ARG A 196 -13.06 12.03 -15.62
N ALA A 197 -13.08 12.13 -14.32
CA ALA A 197 -11.86 12.06 -13.51
C ALA A 197 -11.20 10.68 -13.60
N ILE A 198 -12.04 9.64 -13.76
CA ILE A 198 -11.64 8.28 -14.13
C ILE A 198 -12.42 7.86 -15.37
N GLU A 199 -11.73 7.27 -16.34
CA GLU A 199 -12.32 6.72 -17.55
C GLU A 199 -11.99 5.22 -17.63
N LEU A 200 -12.99 4.42 -18.00
CA LEU A 200 -12.85 2.97 -18.20
C LEU A 200 -13.12 2.65 -19.67
N GLU A 201 -12.21 1.91 -20.30
CA GLU A 201 -12.35 1.43 -21.67
C GLU A 201 -12.18 -0.09 -21.69
N GLY A 202 -13.09 -0.78 -22.33
CA GLY A 202 -13.08 -2.24 -22.47
C GLY A 202 -14.47 -2.79 -22.77
N PRO A 203 -14.62 -4.12 -22.83
CA PRO A 203 -15.91 -4.78 -22.99
C PRO A 203 -16.92 -4.35 -21.92
N GLU A 204 -18.14 -4.06 -22.33
CA GLU A 204 -19.19 -3.49 -21.47
C GLU A 204 -19.41 -4.31 -20.18
N HIS A 205 -19.42 -5.63 -20.29
CA HIS A 205 -19.63 -6.52 -19.14
C HIS A 205 -18.49 -6.42 -18.11
N LEU A 206 -17.25 -6.21 -18.55
CA LEU A 206 -16.09 -6.01 -17.67
C LEU A 206 -16.12 -4.63 -17.03
N VAL A 207 -16.38 -3.58 -17.80
CA VAL A 207 -16.52 -2.21 -17.28
C VAL A 207 -17.62 -2.14 -16.22
N ARG A 208 -18.75 -2.82 -16.43
CA ARG A 208 -19.86 -2.87 -15.47
C ARG A 208 -19.50 -3.61 -14.18
N SER A 209 -18.67 -4.65 -14.25
CA SER A 209 -18.24 -5.43 -13.08
C SER A 209 -17.02 -4.84 -12.35
N PHE A 210 -16.20 -4.04 -13.03
CA PHE A 210 -14.97 -3.44 -12.50
C PHE A 210 -15.10 -2.80 -11.11
N PRO A 211 -16.18 -2.06 -10.76
CA PRO A 211 -16.33 -1.48 -9.42
C PRO A 211 -16.32 -2.49 -8.26
N LYS A 212 -16.56 -3.76 -8.55
CA LYS A 212 -16.59 -4.83 -7.55
C LYS A 212 -15.23 -5.47 -7.29
N TRP A 213 -14.25 -5.25 -8.17
CA TRP A 213 -12.96 -5.95 -8.17
C TRP A 213 -11.97 -5.46 -7.13
N PHE A 214 -12.18 -4.23 -6.64
CA PHE A 214 -11.29 -3.63 -5.64
C PHE A 214 -12.04 -3.29 -4.37
N GLY A 215 -11.41 -3.55 -3.22
CA GLY A 215 -11.81 -2.97 -1.96
C GLY A 215 -11.32 -1.53 -1.82
N LEU A 216 -11.89 -0.80 -0.89
CA LEU A 216 -11.34 0.49 -0.45
C LEU A 216 -10.09 0.28 0.40
N HIS A 217 -9.33 1.36 0.60
CA HIS A 217 -8.23 1.38 1.55
C HIS A 217 -8.72 0.94 2.95
N PRO A 218 -7.95 0.15 3.72
CA PRO A 218 -8.37 -0.33 5.05
C PRO A 218 -8.85 0.75 6.02
N PHE A 219 -8.36 1.99 5.84
CA PHE A 219 -8.76 3.13 6.69
C PHE A 219 -9.80 4.05 6.05
N ALA A 220 -10.38 3.69 4.91
CA ALA A 220 -11.37 4.53 4.20
C ALA A 220 -12.62 4.84 5.04
N ASN A 221 -13.01 3.91 5.92
CA ASN A 221 -14.21 4.01 6.75
C ASN A 221 -13.93 4.54 8.17
N VAL A 222 -12.77 5.14 8.42
CA VAL A 222 -12.47 5.75 9.72
C VAL A 222 -13.29 7.02 9.89
N ASP A 223 -14.08 7.09 10.97
CA ASP A 223 -14.85 8.28 11.32
C ASP A 223 -13.95 9.49 11.51
N ARG A 224 -14.31 10.60 10.87
CA ARG A 224 -13.53 11.83 10.82
C ARG A 224 -14.27 12.96 11.50
N PRO A 225 -13.75 13.51 12.60
CA PRO A 225 -14.35 14.69 13.23
C PRO A 225 -14.18 15.92 12.32
N THR A 226 -15.06 16.89 12.50
CA THR A 226 -15.04 18.17 11.78
C THR A 226 -13.81 19.03 12.13
N SER A 227 -13.28 18.90 13.36
CA SER A 227 -12.07 19.58 13.81
C SER A 227 -10.84 18.69 13.61
N ARG A 228 -9.80 19.20 12.98
CA ARG A 228 -8.55 18.48 12.70
C ARG A 228 -7.37 19.15 13.39
N LEU A 229 -6.37 18.34 13.75
CA LEU A 229 -5.09 18.88 14.21
C LEU A 229 -4.35 19.51 13.02
N ARG A 230 -3.90 20.75 13.17
CA ARG A 230 -2.96 21.37 12.23
C ARG A 230 -1.55 21.01 12.69
N ILE A 231 -0.86 20.18 11.91
CA ILE A 231 0.57 19.98 12.10
C ILE A 231 1.25 20.99 11.19
N THR A 232 1.87 21.99 11.80
CA THR A 232 2.90 22.80 11.14
C THR A 232 4.16 21.95 11.10
N ALA A 233 4.60 21.62 9.88
CA ALA A 233 5.87 20.91 9.63
C ALA A 233 7.05 21.82 9.92
#